data_06e9e10b13a676f1b217818966fc6bda
#
_entry.id   06e9e10b13a676f1b217818966fc6bda
#
_cell.length_a   1.000
_cell.length_b   1.000
_cell.length_c   1.000
_cell.angle_alpha   90.00
_cell.angle_beta   90.00
_cell.angle_gamma   90.00
#
_symmetry.space_group_name_H-M   'P 1'
#
loop_
_entity.id
_entity.type
_entity.pdbx_description
1 polymer ?
#
loop_
_entity_poly.entity_id
_entity_poly.type
_entity_poly.pdbx_seq_one_letter_code
_entity_poly.pdbx_strand_id
1 'polypeptide(L)'
;MNALDKEEFRIKLEEINKLVQDKDYKGAMNIVDSIDWRRVKNVRTLCVVGEIYAANGRYEDSKEIFLLAYHKASIGKNILYRLIEISLRMDDINEAEEFFEEYKQVASNDSTQYILQYKIARAKNSSLNEQIRILEEYKEQEFTEKWSYELAALYYKAGEKQKCLDLCNEIILWFSEGKYVMKAYDLKMRMGELTGAEKAKFEKQFVPKLLTPEQAKELEKKKTETEVKAQEEPEAEEVEETTENNEPEVQVSMEGIQEKISKGIRDVFGGKTQEEKEEFSEESMDMVN
;
A
#
# COMPACT_ATOMS: atom_id res chain seq x y z
N MET A 1 6.83 -35.56 9.74
CA MET A 1 7.84 -34.52 10.09
C MET A 1 8.46 -34.89 11.40
N ASN A 2 9.78 -35.06 11.48
CA ASN A 2 10.49 -35.34 12.73
C ASN A 2 10.49 -34.10 13.66
N ALA A 3 10.71 -34.26 14.97
CA ALA A 3 10.74 -33.14 15.91
C ALA A 3 11.80 -32.07 15.51
N LEU A 4 12.91 -32.49 14.89
CA LEU A 4 13.95 -31.61 14.37
C LEU A 4 13.43 -30.72 13.20
N ASP A 5 12.61 -31.30 12.30
CA ASP A 5 12.04 -30.56 11.16
C ASP A 5 11.05 -29.49 11.61
N LYS A 6 10.37 -29.72 12.74
CA LYS A 6 9.40 -28.80 13.33
C LYS A 6 10.08 -27.56 13.90
N GLU A 7 11.17 -27.76 14.65
CA GLU A 7 11.92 -26.68 15.28
C GLU A 7 12.61 -25.81 14.21
N GLU A 8 13.21 -26.43 13.20
CA GLU A 8 13.80 -25.69 12.07
C GLU A 8 12.75 -24.85 11.34
N PHE A 9 11.56 -25.41 11.08
CA PHE A 9 10.47 -24.68 10.46
C PHE A 9 10.02 -23.49 11.30
N ARG A 10 9.90 -23.66 12.65
CA ARG A 10 9.53 -22.57 13.56
C ARG A 10 10.56 -21.44 13.52
N ILE A 11 11.85 -21.77 13.58
CA ILE A 11 12.94 -20.77 13.51
C ILE A 11 12.88 -20.00 12.19
N LYS A 12 12.70 -20.69 11.06
CA LYS A 12 12.56 -20.05 9.74
C LYS A 12 11.37 -19.10 9.67
N LEU A 13 10.21 -19.46 10.26
CA LEU A 13 9.04 -18.59 10.32
C LEU A 13 9.28 -17.34 11.17
N GLU A 14 9.95 -17.46 12.30
CA GLU A 14 10.33 -16.33 13.15
C GLU A 14 11.27 -15.37 12.40
N GLU A 15 12.24 -15.91 11.69
CA GLU A 15 13.16 -15.12 10.87
C GLU A 15 12.45 -14.41 9.70
N ILE A 16 11.56 -15.12 8.98
CA ILE A 16 10.72 -14.52 7.94
C ILE A 16 9.91 -13.34 8.52
N ASN A 17 9.23 -13.54 9.67
CA ASN A 17 8.42 -12.49 10.28
C ASN A 17 9.26 -11.27 10.68
N LYS A 18 10.47 -11.49 11.20
CA LYS A 18 11.40 -10.41 11.53
C LYS A 18 11.80 -9.62 10.27
N LEU A 19 12.23 -10.31 9.21
CA LEU A 19 12.62 -9.67 7.96
C LEU A 19 11.46 -8.90 7.32
N VAL A 20 10.21 -9.42 7.41
CA VAL A 20 9.02 -8.69 6.96
C VAL A 20 8.76 -7.44 7.79
N GLN A 21 8.97 -7.48 9.12
CA GLN A 21 8.87 -6.30 9.98
C GLN A 21 9.92 -5.25 9.64
N ASP A 22 11.14 -5.70 9.34
CA ASP A 22 12.26 -4.85 8.90
C ASP A 22 12.14 -4.44 7.42
N LYS A 23 11.07 -4.85 6.73
CA LYS A 23 10.79 -4.60 5.30
C LYS A 23 11.83 -5.21 4.34
N ASP A 24 12.64 -6.13 4.79
CA ASP A 24 13.57 -6.89 3.96
C ASP A 24 12.86 -8.08 3.29
N TYR A 25 12.04 -7.77 2.30
CA TYR A 25 11.30 -8.79 1.53
C TYR A 25 12.22 -9.67 0.69
N LYS A 26 13.38 -9.15 0.29
CA LYS A 26 14.36 -9.91 -0.49
C LYS A 26 15.06 -10.96 0.37
N GLY A 27 15.47 -10.59 1.58
CA GLY A 27 16.01 -11.53 2.57
C GLY A 27 14.98 -12.59 2.94
N ALA A 28 13.73 -12.19 3.20
CA ALA A 28 12.63 -13.10 3.50
C ALA A 28 12.39 -14.12 2.37
N MET A 29 12.44 -13.70 1.11
CA MET A 29 12.24 -14.58 -0.06
C MET A 29 13.26 -15.72 -0.10
N ASN A 30 14.53 -15.47 0.24
CA ASN A 30 15.56 -16.51 0.26
C ASN A 30 15.22 -17.66 1.24
N ILE A 31 14.60 -17.33 2.36
CA ILE A 31 14.15 -18.33 3.33
C ILE A 31 12.88 -19.02 2.82
N VAL A 32 11.93 -18.24 2.29
CA VAL A 32 10.68 -18.74 1.72
C VAL A 32 10.93 -19.79 0.64
N ASP A 33 11.89 -19.57 -0.26
CA ASP A 33 12.26 -20.51 -1.32
C ASP A 33 12.83 -21.85 -0.80
N SER A 34 13.26 -21.90 0.47
CA SER A 34 13.80 -23.12 1.08
C SER A 34 12.72 -24.03 1.70
N ILE A 35 11.44 -23.67 1.63
CA ILE A 35 10.34 -24.34 2.33
C ILE A 35 9.31 -24.89 1.34
N ASP A 36 8.86 -26.14 1.57
CA ASP A 36 7.72 -26.73 0.84
C ASP A 36 6.39 -26.31 1.47
N TRP A 37 5.79 -25.25 0.92
CA TRP A 37 4.55 -24.64 1.42
C TRP A 37 3.30 -25.49 1.23
N ARG A 38 3.31 -26.54 0.40
CA ARG A 38 2.16 -27.42 0.16
C ARG A 38 1.74 -28.16 1.43
N ARG A 39 2.69 -28.38 2.33
CA ARG A 39 2.47 -29.06 3.62
C ARG A 39 1.96 -28.12 4.71
N VAL A 40 2.07 -26.82 4.52
CA VAL A 40 1.64 -25.81 5.48
C VAL A 40 0.14 -25.65 5.43
N LYS A 41 -0.53 -25.80 6.57
CA LYS A 41 -2.00 -25.68 6.68
C LYS A 41 -2.44 -24.26 7.09
N ASN A 42 -1.56 -23.51 7.75
CA ASN A 42 -1.88 -22.19 8.26
C ASN A 42 -2.07 -21.18 7.11
N VAL A 43 -3.32 -20.77 6.90
CA VAL A 43 -3.72 -19.84 5.85
C VAL A 43 -3.02 -18.48 5.99
N ARG A 44 -2.87 -17.97 7.21
CA ARG A 44 -2.20 -16.68 7.48
C ARG A 44 -0.74 -16.72 7.05
N THR A 45 -0.04 -17.78 7.40
CA THR A 45 1.35 -17.99 6.97
C THR A 45 1.46 -18.02 5.45
N LEU A 46 0.57 -18.74 4.77
CA LEU A 46 0.53 -18.78 3.31
C LEU A 46 0.27 -17.39 2.72
N CYS A 47 -0.65 -16.61 3.29
CA CYS A 47 -0.89 -15.23 2.84
C CYS A 47 0.37 -14.36 2.97
N VAL A 48 1.10 -14.44 4.09
CA VAL A 48 2.37 -13.70 4.26
C VAL A 48 3.39 -14.11 3.22
N VAL A 49 3.52 -15.39 2.92
CA VAL A 49 4.42 -15.90 1.88
C VAL A 49 4.01 -15.41 0.48
N GLY A 50 2.73 -15.44 0.17
CA GLY A 50 2.20 -14.88 -1.08
C GLY A 50 2.55 -13.39 -1.23
N GLU A 51 2.44 -12.60 -0.16
CA GLU A 51 2.83 -11.19 -0.16
C GLU A 51 4.35 -11.01 -0.36
N ILE A 52 5.19 -11.86 0.23
CA ILE A 52 6.64 -11.81 0.03
C ILE A 52 7.00 -12.04 -1.44
N TYR A 53 6.40 -13.04 -2.09
CA TYR A 53 6.60 -13.26 -3.52
C TYR A 53 6.11 -12.07 -4.35
N ALA A 54 4.92 -11.53 -4.07
CA ALA A 54 4.38 -10.38 -4.77
C ALA A 54 5.26 -9.13 -4.62
N ALA A 55 5.80 -8.89 -3.42
CA ALA A 55 6.71 -7.78 -3.14
C ALA A 55 8.03 -7.86 -3.93
N ASN A 56 8.46 -9.08 -4.27
CA ASN A 56 9.65 -9.35 -5.09
C ASN A 56 9.33 -9.48 -6.59
N GLY A 57 8.09 -9.21 -7.03
CA GLY A 57 7.69 -9.30 -8.44
C GLY A 57 7.47 -10.72 -8.97
N ARG A 58 7.55 -11.74 -8.12
CA ARG A 58 7.31 -13.16 -8.46
C ARG A 58 5.79 -13.45 -8.37
N TYR A 59 5.05 -12.93 -9.34
CA TYR A 59 3.59 -12.96 -9.30
C TYR A 59 3.00 -14.35 -9.52
N GLU A 60 3.62 -15.20 -10.35
CA GLU A 60 3.21 -16.60 -10.55
C GLU A 60 3.31 -17.40 -9.25
N ASP A 61 4.45 -17.31 -8.54
CA ASP A 61 4.64 -17.99 -7.26
C ASP A 61 3.68 -17.46 -6.19
N SER A 62 3.48 -16.13 -6.18
CA SER A 62 2.51 -15.48 -5.30
C SER A 62 1.10 -16.02 -5.54
N LYS A 63 0.68 -16.14 -6.81
CA LYS A 63 -0.62 -16.69 -7.20
C LYS A 63 -0.77 -18.14 -6.74
N GLU A 64 0.23 -19.00 -6.97
CA GLU A 64 0.18 -20.39 -6.51
C GLU A 64 -0.03 -20.50 -5.01
N ILE A 65 0.68 -19.68 -4.22
CA ILE A 65 0.54 -19.67 -2.77
C ILE A 65 -0.83 -19.14 -2.32
N PHE A 66 -1.35 -18.09 -2.96
CA PHE A 66 -2.69 -17.58 -2.62
C PHE A 66 -3.79 -18.57 -3.02
N LEU A 67 -3.66 -19.30 -4.13
CA LEU A 67 -4.57 -20.40 -4.48
C LEU A 67 -4.51 -21.51 -3.45
N LEU A 68 -3.31 -21.89 -3.01
CA LEU A 68 -3.14 -22.87 -1.95
C LEU A 68 -3.82 -22.40 -0.63
N ALA A 69 -3.67 -21.13 -0.29
CA ALA A 69 -4.34 -20.53 0.87
C ALA A 69 -5.86 -20.52 0.70
N TYR A 70 -6.36 -20.17 -0.49
CA TYR A 70 -7.78 -20.12 -0.80
C TYR A 70 -8.47 -21.47 -0.64
N HIS A 71 -7.86 -22.54 -1.12
CA HIS A 71 -8.37 -23.90 -0.98
C HIS A 71 -8.41 -24.39 0.49
N LYS A 72 -7.67 -23.76 1.39
CA LYS A 72 -7.63 -24.11 2.82
C LYS A 72 -8.46 -23.13 3.67
N ALA A 73 -8.88 -22.02 3.13
CA ALA A 73 -9.62 -20.99 3.86
C ALA A 73 -11.11 -21.34 3.96
N SER A 74 -11.73 -21.05 5.10
CA SER A 74 -13.19 -21.13 5.26
C SER A 74 -13.92 -19.93 4.64
N ILE A 75 -13.29 -18.75 4.64
CA ILE A 75 -13.76 -17.51 4.01
C ILE A 75 -12.59 -16.88 3.27
N GLY A 76 -12.71 -16.80 1.95
CA GLY A 76 -11.61 -16.40 1.06
C GLY A 76 -11.60 -14.95 0.59
N LYS A 77 -12.47 -14.05 1.12
CA LYS A 77 -12.64 -12.66 0.63
C LYS A 77 -11.32 -11.92 0.42
N ASN A 78 -10.44 -11.89 1.44
CA ASN A 78 -9.18 -11.17 1.36
C ASN A 78 -8.19 -11.85 0.40
N ILE A 79 -8.27 -13.18 0.29
CA ILE A 79 -7.43 -13.95 -0.64
C ILE A 79 -7.88 -13.69 -2.08
N LEU A 80 -9.18 -13.70 -2.34
CA LEU A 80 -9.73 -13.35 -3.67
C LEU A 80 -9.33 -11.92 -4.08
N TYR A 81 -9.41 -10.96 -3.15
CA TYR A 81 -8.92 -9.61 -3.40
C TYR A 81 -7.45 -9.61 -3.90
N ARG A 82 -6.59 -10.40 -3.25
CA ARG A 82 -5.17 -10.49 -3.63
C ARG A 82 -4.98 -11.22 -4.96
N LEU A 83 -5.71 -12.30 -5.19
CA LEU A 83 -5.69 -13.01 -6.47
C LEU A 83 -6.07 -12.08 -7.64
N ILE A 84 -7.13 -11.29 -7.49
CA ILE A 84 -7.51 -10.27 -8.49
C ILE A 84 -6.36 -9.28 -8.72
N GLU A 85 -5.75 -8.74 -7.66
CA GLU A 85 -4.64 -7.78 -7.81
C GLU A 85 -3.43 -8.40 -8.50
N ILE A 86 -3.13 -9.66 -8.22
CA ILE A 86 -2.00 -10.39 -8.82
C ILE A 86 -2.29 -10.68 -10.29
N SER A 87 -3.48 -11.19 -10.62
CA SER A 87 -3.89 -11.43 -12.02
C SER A 87 -3.82 -10.14 -12.85
N LEU A 88 -4.26 -9.00 -12.29
CA LEU A 88 -4.09 -7.69 -12.95
C LEU A 88 -2.62 -7.26 -13.10
N ARG A 89 -1.74 -7.67 -12.21
CA ARG A 89 -0.30 -7.42 -12.33
C ARG A 89 0.38 -8.28 -13.38
N MET A 90 -0.16 -9.46 -13.63
CA MET A 90 0.25 -10.39 -14.67
C MET A 90 -0.40 -10.07 -16.03
N ASP A 91 -1.21 -9.01 -16.11
CA ASP A 91 -2.01 -8.63 -17.28
C ASP A 91 -3.04 -9.69 -17.68
N ASP A 92 -3.37 -10.60 -16.76
CA ASP A 92 -4.41 -11.61 -16.94
C ASP A 92 -5.76 -11.07 -16.46
N ILE A 93 -6.38 -10.28 -17.34
CA ILE A 93 -7.65 -9.62 -17.04
C ILE A 93 -8.79 -10.64 -16.92
N ASN A 94 -8.78 -11.70 -17.73
CA ASN A 94 -9.83 -12.71 -17.73
C ASN A 94 -9.88 -13.44 -16.37
N GLU A 95 -8.74 -13.87 -15.90
CA GLU A 95 -8.63 -14.51 -14.59
C GLU A 95 -9.01 -13.55 -13.44
N ALA A 96 -8.62 -12.28 -13.55
CA ALA A 96 -9.03 -11.26 -12.58
C ALA A 96 -10.56 -11.09 -12.53
N GLU A 97 -11.25 -11.18 -13.68
CA GLU A 97 -12.72 -11.15 -13.76
C GLU A 97 -13.35 -12.40 -13.13
N GLU A 98 -12.80 -13.59 -13.37
CA GLU A 98 -13.28 -14.83 -12.76
C GLU A 98 -13.21 -14.75 -11.23
N PHE A 99 -12.08 -14.35 -10.66
CA PHE A 99 -11.96 -14.15 -9.21
C PHE A 99 -12.87 -13.02 -8.69
N PHE A 100 -13.13 -12.00 -9.50
CA PHE A 100 -14.04 -10.93 -9.11
C PHE A 100 -15.49 -11.41 -9.03
N GLU A 101 -15.93 -12.28 -9.94
CA GLU A 101 -17.26 -12.91 -9.84
C GLU A 101 -17.40 -13.73 -8.55
N GLU A 102 -16.37 -14.49 -8.17
CA GLU A 102 -16.36 -15.19 -6.88
C GLU A 102 -16.36 -14.21 -5.68
N TYR A 103 -15.56 -13.12 -5.78
CA TYR A 103 -15.53 -12.09 -4.74
C TYR A 103 -16.92 -11.49 -4.46
N LYS A 104 -17.69 -11.20 -5.50
CA LYS A 104 -19.05 -10.66 -5.37
C LYS A 104 -19.99 -11.61 -4.64
N GLN A 105 -19.80 -12.92 -4.79
CA GLN A 105 -20.61 -13.92 -4.10
C GLN A 105 -20.31 -13.98 -2.59
N VAL A 106 -19.05 -13.89 -2.20
CA VAL A 106 -18.63 -14.00 -0.80
C VAL A 106 -18.66 -12.66 -0.05
N ALA A 107 -18.71 -11.55 -0.75
CA ALA A 107 -18.61 -10.18 -0.20
C ALA A 107 -19.61 -9.21 -0.85
N SER A 108 -20.86 -9.64 -1.02
CA SER A 108 -21.90 -8.90 -1.75
C SER A 108 -22.20 -7.48 -1.26
N ASN A 109 -21.97 -7.22 0.05
CA ASN A 109 -22.22 -5.91 0.67
C ASN A 109 -20.93 -5.13 0.95
N ASP A 110 -19.81 -5.52 0.36
CA ASP A 110 -18.53 -4.87 0.59
C ASP A 110 -18.27 -3.79 -0.47
N SER A 111 -18.16 -2.54 -0.06
CA SER A 111 -17.84 -1.41 -0.94
C SER A 111 -16.55 -1.60 -1.74
N THR A 112 -15.62 -2.44 -1.24
CA THR A 112 -14.37 -2.80 -1.92
C THR A 112 -14.62 -3.41 -3.32
N GLN A 113 -15.80 -4.00 -3.57
CA GLN A 113 -16.16 -4.51 -4.90
C GLN A 113 -16.07 -3.43 -5.99
N TYR A 114 -16.49 -2.21 -5.71
CA TYR A 114 -16.39 -1.09 -6.66
C TYR A 114 -14.94 -0.73 -6.97
N ILE A 115 -14.07 -0.81 -5.96
CA ILE A 115 -12.63 -0.57 -6.14
C ILE A 115 -12.01 -1.64 -7.05
N LEU A 116 -12.36 -2.90 -6.85
CA LEU A 116 -11.90 -4.00 -7.70
C LEU A 116 -12.44 -3.86 -9.13
N GLN A 117 -13.72 -3.56 -9.27
CA GLN A 117 -14.36 -3.29 -10.56
C GLN A 117 -13.67 -2.13 -11.30
N TYR A 118 -13.37 -1.04 -10.60
CA TYR A 118 -12.61 0.08 -11.17
C TYR A 118 -11.23 -0.34 -11.65
N LYS A 119 -10.49 -1.13 -10.85
CA LYS A 119 -9.16 -1.62 -11.25
C LYS A 119 -9.22 -2.49 -12.50
N ILE A 120 -10.21 -3.37 -12.60
CA ILE A 120 -10.45 -4.22 -13.77
C ILE A 120 -10.84 -3.35 -14.98
N ALA A 121 -11.80 -2.43 -14.83
CA ALA A 121 -12.20 -1.50 -15.88
C ALA A 121 -11.03 -0.67 -16.41
N ARG A 122 -10.16 -0.21 -15.51
CA ARG A 122 -8.94 0.51 -15.87
C ARG A 122 -7.95 -0.36 -16.63
N ALA A 123 -7.74 -1.61 -16.22
CA ALA A 123 -6.88 -2.57 -16.92
C ALA A 123 -7.41 -2.90 -18.31
N LYS A 124 -8.73 -3.00 -18.48
CA LYS A 124 -9.43 -3.18 -19.76
C LYS A 124 -9.39 -1.95 -20.66
N ASN A 125 -8.87 -0.82 -20.18
CA ASN A 125 -8.98 0.48 -20.84
C ASN A 125 -10.43 0.88 -21.16
N SER A 126 -11.38 0.55 -20.28
CA SER A 126 -12.77 0.95 -20.40
C SER A 126 -12.91 2.48 -20.50
N SER A 127 -14.04 2.95 -21.03
CA SER A 127 -14.28 4.39 -21.22
C SER A 127 -14.17 5.18 -19.91
N LEU A 128 -13.77 6.46 -20.00
CA LEU A 128 -13.72 7.33 -18.83
C LEU A 128 -15.07 7.41 -18.11
N ASN A 129 -16.18 7.44 -18.86
CA ASN A 129 -17.53 7.52 -18.29
C ASN A 129 -17.85 6.27 -17.45
N GLU A 130 -17.43 5.10 -17.89
CA GLU A 130 -17.62 3.87 -17.12
C GLU A 130 -16.77 3.86 -15.84
N GLN A 131 -15.50 4.26 -15.94
CA GLN A 131 -14.61 4.38 -14.77
C GLN A 131 -15.15 5.40 -13.76
N ILE A 132 -15.67 6.53 -14.23
CA ILE A 132 -16.29 7.57 -13.39
C ILE A 132 -17.51 6.98 -12.67
N ARG A 133 -18.43 6.36 -13.41
CA ARG A 133 -19.65 5.76 -12.84
C ARG A 133 -19.35 4.80 -11.69
N ILE A 134 -18.36 3.92 -11.86
CA ILE A 134 -17.96 2.95 -10.83
C ILE A 134 -17.46 3.66 -9.56
N LEU A 135 -16.66 4.72 -9.70
CA LEU A 135 -16.15 5.45 -8.55
C LEU A 135 -17.19 6.41 -7.93
N GLU A 136 -18.17 6.89 -8.71
CA GLU A 136 -19.34 7.59 -8.18
C GLU A 136 -20.17 6.64 -7.28
N GLU A 137 -20.44 5.42 -7.71
CA GLU A 137 -21.12 4.39 -6.92
C GLU A 137 -20.35 4.05 -5.64
N TYR A 138 -19.02 3.97 -5.71
CA TYR A 138 -18.18 3.80 -4.51
C TYR A 138 -18.31 4.97 -3.55
N LYS A 139 -18.27 6.23 -4.06
CA LYS A 139 -18.37 7.45 -3.25
C LYS A 139 -19.68 7.52 -2.47
N GLU A 140 -20.77 6.99 -3.00
CA GLU A 140 -22.08 6.91 -2.31
C GLU A 140 -22.04 5.99 -1.09
N GLN A 141 -21.13 5.00 -1.07
CA GLN A 141 -20.99 4.06 0.05
C GLN A 141 -19.92 4.54 1.05
N GLU A 142 -18.79 4.99 0.53
CA GLU A 142 -17.65 5.40 1.34
C GLU A 142 -16.93 6.61 0.74
N PHE A 143 -16.65 7.62 1.59
CA PHE A 143 -15.85 8.77 1.22
C PHE A 143 -14.43 8.63 1.76
N THR A 144 -13.50 8.18 0.90
CA THR A 144 -12.09 7.97 1.26
C THR A 144 -11.17 8.87 0.46
N GLU A 145 -10.12 9.37 1.08
CA GLU A 145 -9.19 10.33 0.51
C GLU A 145 -8.64 9.92 -0.87
N LYS A 146 -8.17 8.68 -0.96
CA LYS A 146 -7.54 8.15 -2.17
C LYS A 146 -8.51 8.02 -3.34
N TRP A 147 -9.66 7.40 -3.11
CA TRP A 147 -10.58 7.09 -4.20
C TRP A 147 -11.40 8.31 -4.63
N SER A 148 -11.67 9.23 -3.70
CA SER A 148 -12.24 10.54 -4.04
C SER A 148 -11.29 11.36 -4.92
N TYR A 149 -9.97 11.31 -4.64
CA TYR A 149 -9.00 11.95 -5.51
C TYR A 149 -8.91 11.28 -6.90
N GLU A 150 -8.95 9.95 -6.98
CA GLU A 150 -8.97 9.22 -8.27
C GLU A 150 -10.19 9.64 -9.10
N LEU A 151 -11.36 9.75 -8.48
CA LEU A 151 -12.58 10.24 -9.15
C LEU A 151 -12.40 11.70 -9.62
N ALA A 152 -11.86 12.60 -8.80
CA ALA A 152 -11.57 13.96 -9.19
C ALA A 152 -10.61 14.02 -10.39
N ALA A 153 -9.59 13.16 -10.42
CA ALA A 153 -8.65 13.05 -11.54
C ALA A 153 -9.31 12.52 -12.82
N LEU A 154 -10.31 11.64 -12.72
CA LEU A 154 -11.10 11.20 -13.86
C LEU A 154 -12.01 12.31 -14.39
N TYR A 155 -12.67 13.08 -13.52
CA TYR A 155 -13.45 14.25 -13.93
C TYR A 155 -12.57 15.28 -14.65
N TYR A 156 -11.36 15.53 -14.14
CA TYR A 156 -10.40 16.40 -14.81
C TYR A 156 -10.06 15.93 -16.23
N LYS A 157 -9.78 14.62 -16.39
CA LYS A 157 -9.49 14.00 -17.69
C LYS A 157 -10.70 14.02 -18.65
N ALA A 158 -11.90 13.89 -18.12
CA ALA A 158 -13.13 13.94 -18.89
C ALA A 158 -13.55 15.39 -19.26
N GLY A 159 -12.88 16.41 -18.73
CA GLY A 159 -13.23 17.83 -18.96
C GLY A 159 -14.39 18.32 -18.08
N GLU A 160 -14.85 17.52 -17.12
CA GLU A 160 -15.93 17.87 -16.18
C GLU A 160 -15.40 18.79 -15.07
N LYS A 161 -15.01 20.01 -15.46
CA LYS A 161 -14.30 20.96 -14.60
C LYS A 161 -15.04 21.23 -13.28
N GLN A 162 -16.36 21.44 -13.32
CA GLN A 162 -17.13 21.78 -12.12
C GLN A 162 -17.17 20.62 -11.14
N LYS A 163 -17.48 19.39 -11.59
CA LYS A 163 -17.46 18.21 -10.71
C LYS A 163 -16.08 17.96 -10.09
N CYS A 164 -15.01 18.13 -10.89
CA CYS A 164 -13.65 18.03 -10.38
C CYS A 164 -13.38 19.03 -9.27
N LEU A 165 -13.76 20.30 -9.47
CA LEU A 165 -13.56 21.39 -8.51
C LEU A 165 -14.32 21.15 -7.21
N ASP A 166 -15.59 20.76 -7.31
CA ASP A 166 -16.45 20.48 -6.17
C ASP A 166 -15.88 19.33 -5.34
N LEU A 167 -15.46 18.25 -6.00
CA LEU A 167 -14.87 17.10 -5.31
C LEU A 167 -13.50 17.41 -4.69
N CYS A 168 -12.67 18.23 -5.34
CA CYS A 168 -11.42 18.72 -4.74
C CYS A 168 -11.69 19.54 -3.47
N ASN A 169 -12.72 20.39 -3.47
CA ASN A 169 -13.13 21.17 -2.31
C ASN A 169 -13.61 20.26 -1.17
N GLU A 170 -14.41 19.23 -1.47
CA GLU A 170 -14.82 18.22 -0.50
C GLU A 170 -13.62 17.51 0.12
N ILE A 171 -12.65 17.04 -0.67
CA ILE A 171 -11.42 16.38 -0.19
C ILE A 171 -10.64 17.29 0.76
N ILE A 172 -10.43 18.55 0.38
CA ILE A 172 -9.71 19.54 1.17
C ILE A 172 -10.44 19.83 2.48
N LEU A 173 -11.77 19.91 2.45
CA LEU A 173 -12.59 20.18 3.62
C LEU A 173 -12.57 19.04 4.63
N TRP A 174 -12.75 17.79 4.15
CA TRP A 174 -12.91 16.63 5.02
C TRP A 174 -11.59 16.10 5.58
N PHE A 175 -10.53 16.09 4.76
CA PHE A 175 -9.26 15.48 5.16
C PHE A 175 -8.23 16.50 5.67
N SER A 176 -8.42 17.79 5.37
CA SER A 176 -7.60 18.91 5.84
C SER A 176 -6.13 18.87 5.46
N GLU A 177 -5.45 17.74 5.64
CA GLU A 177 -4.02 17.49 5.38
C GLU A 177 -3.82 16.09 4.78
N GLY A 178 -2.73 15.88 4.06
CA GLY A 178 -2.37 14.57 3.51
C GLY A 178 -1.96 14.61 2.04
N LYS A 179 -1.46 13.48 1.57
CA LYS A 179 -0.94 13.32 0.20
C LYS A 179 -1.98 13.65 -0.87
N TYR A 180 -3.22 13.22 -0.68
CA TYR A 180 -4.28 13.41 -1.69
C TYR A 180 -4.92 14.78 -1.60
N VAL A 181 -4.93 15.41 -0.42
CA VAL A 181 -5.28 16.82 -0.26
C VAL A 181 -4.33 17.70 -1.06
N MET A 182 -3.02 17.44 -0.98
CA MET A 182 -2.02 18.14 -1.78
C MET A 182 -2.21 17.94 -3.29
N LYS A 183 -2.58 16.75 -3.70
CA LYS A 183 -2.93 16.45 -5.10
C LYS A 183 -4.22 17.15 -5.55
N ALA A 184 -5.20 17.31 -4.66
CA ALA A 184 -6.41 18.07 -4.94
C ALA A 184 -6.09 19.55 -5.13
N TYR A 185 -5.21 20.16 -4.33
CA TYR A 185 -4.69 21.51 -4.57
C TYR A 185 -3.98 21.64 -5.91
N ASP A 186 -3.15 20.65 -6.31
CA ASP A 186 -2.48 20.63 -7.61
C ASP A 186 -3.50 20.61 -8.77
N LEU A 187 -4.57 19.82 -8.69
CA LEU A 187 -5.64 19.84 -9.69
C LEU A 187 -6.33 21.19 -9.76
N LYS A 188 -6.67 21.81 -8.63
CA LYS A 188 -7.25 23.17 -8.58
C LYS A 188 -6.30 24.20 -9.20
N MET A 189 -5.00 24.09 -8.92
CA MET A 189 -3.98 24.96 -9.51
C MET A 189 -3.92 24.84 -11.04
N ARG A 190 -3.92 23.61 -11.56
CA ARG A 190 -3.95 23.32 -13.02
C ARG A 190 -5.20 23.87 -13.71
N MET A 191 -6.32 23.92 -13.00
CA MET A 191 -7.56 24.52 -13.50
C MET A 191 -7.62 26.04 -13.35
N GLY A 192 -6.66 26.65 -12.64
CA GLY A 192 -6.64 28.09 -12.36
C GLY A 192 -7.61 28.54 -11.27
N GLU A 193 -8.11 27.59 -10.45
CA GLU A 193 -9.17 27.82 -9.45
C GLU A 193 -8.65 27.76 -8.00
N LEU A 194 -7.34 27.94 -7.82
CA LEU A 194 -6.75 27.96 -6.49
C LEU A 194 -6.92 29.36 -5.84
N THR A 195 -7.57 29.43 -4.68
CA THR A 195 -7.72 30.69 -3.97
C THR A 195 -6.39 31.16 -3.36
N GLY A 196 -6.26 32.46 -3.04
CA GLY A 196 -5.04 32.99 -2.45
C GLY A 196 -4.66 32.34 -1.11
N ALA A 197 -5.66 32.00 -0.28
CA ALA A 197 -5.45 31.30 0.98
C ALA A 197 -4.99 29.84 0.78
N GLU A 198 -5.56 29.15 -0.21
CA GLU A 198 -5.17 27.79 -0.57
C GLU A 198 -3.77 27.75 -1.18
N LYS A 199 -3.44 28.76 -2.02
CA LYS A 199 -2.11 28.91 -2.60
C LYS A 199 -1.04 29.06 -1.51
N ALA A 200 -1.30 29.87 -0.49
CA ALA A 200 -0.39 30.03 0.64
C ALA A 200 -0.21 28.74 1.44
N LYS A 201 -1.27 27.93 1.62
CA LYS A 201 -1.17 26.61 2.26
C LYS A 201 -0.39 25.61 1.38
N PHE A 202 -0.68 25.58 0.10
CA PHE A 202 0.00 24.73 -0.87
C PHE A 202 1.50 25.03 -0.94
N GLU A 203 1.88 26.29 -1.07
CA GLU A 203 3.27 26.73 -1.10
C GLU A 203 3.99 26.40 0.20
N LYS A 204 3.36 26.63 1.35
CA LYS A 204 3.96 26.35 2.67
C LYS A 204 4.29 24.85 2.87
N GLN A 205 3.52 23.95 2.31
CA GLN A 205 3.75 22.51 2.40
C GLN A 205 4.64 21.98 1.25
N PHE A 206 4.71 22.66 0.11
CA PHE A 206 5.37 22.19 -1.10
C PHE A 206 6.77 22.78 -1.32
N VAL A 207 7.03 23.98 -0.78
CA VAL A 207 8.31 24.70 -0.95
C VAL A 207 9.56 23.91 -0.52
N PRO A 208 9.53 23.04 0.51
CA PRO A 208 10.69 22.23 0.80
C PRO A 208 11.11 21.22 -0.27
N LYS A 209 10.22 20.91 -1.23
CA LYS A 209 10.45 19.86 -2.25
C LYS A 209 10.72 20.40 -3.66
N LEU A 210 10.48 21.68 -3.91
CA LEU A 210 10.62 22.34 -5.23
C LEU A 210 11.57 23.53 -5.20
N LEU A 211 12.63 23.46 -4.41
CA LEU A 211 13.71 24.44 -4.51
C LEU A 211 14.35 24.35 -5.88
N THR A 212 14.39 25.46 -6.58
CA THR A 212 15.22 25.56 -7.79
C THR A 212 16.69 25.32 -7.41
N PRO A 213 17.54 24.83 -8.33
CA PRO A 213 18.97 24.61 -8.05
C PRO A 213 19.68 25.85 -7.49
N GLU A 214 19.16 27.06 -7.78
CA GLU A 214 19.69 28.31 -7.24
C GLU A 214 19.28 28.56 -5.80
N GLN A 215 18.02 28.27 -5.45
CA GLN A 215 17.51 28.36 -4.08
C GLN A 215 18.08 27.27 -3.15
N ALA A 216 18.36 26.07 -3.69
CA ALA A 216 19.08 25.03 -2.96
C ALA A 216 20.50 25.51 -2.58
N LYS A 217 21.23 26.13 -3.51
CA LYS A 217 22.56 26.71 -3.27
C LYS A 217 22.53 27.88 -2.29
N GLU A 218 21.46 28.66 -2.26
CA GLU A 218 21.30 29.77 -1.27
C GLU A 218 21.00 29.24 0.14
N LEU A 219 20.24 28.15 0.23
CA LEU A 219 19.98 27.48 1.52
C LEU A 219 21.21 26.75 2.05
N GLU A 220 22.01 26.12 1.19
CA GLU A 220 23.29 25.53 1.56
C GLU A 220 24.28 26.61 2.05
N LYS A 221 24.35 27.76 1.39
CA LYS A 221 25.15 28.90 1.87
C LYS A 221 24.67 29.43 3.22
N LYS A 222 23.37 29.53 3.46
CA LYS A 222 22.82 29.94 4.75
C LYS A 222 23.06 28.90 5.85
N LYS A 223 23.03 27.60 5.53
CA LYS A 223 23.42 26.54 6.50
C LYS A 223 24.87 26.62 6.87
N THR A 224 25.77 26.78 5.91
CA THR A 224 27.19 26.94 6.17
C THR A 224 27.53 28.24 6.95
N GLU A 225 26.82 29.33 6.71
CA GLU A 225 26.94 30.56 7.49
C GLU A 225 26.41 30.44 8.94
N THR A 226 25.42 29.57 9.15
CA THR A 226 24.87 29.29 10.48
C THR A 226 25.74 28.31 11.24
N GLU A 227 26.35 27.34 10.58
CA GLU A 227 27.29 26.38 11.16
C GLU A 227 28.65 27.08 11.54
N VAL A 228 29.09 28.06 10.78
CA VAL A 228 30.29 28.87 11.11
C VAL A 228 30.07 29.76 12.34
N LYS A 229 28.80 30.20 12.59
CA LYS A 229 28.46 30.97 13.80
C LYS A 229 28.19 30.09 15.03
N ALA A 230 27.97 28.80 14.88
CA ALA A 230 27.74 27.84 15.96
C ALA A 230 29.06 27.21 16.51
N GLN A 231 30.20 27.53 15.95
CA GLN A 231 31.51 27.00 16.38
C GLN A 231 32.25 27.84 17.42
N GLU A 232 31.59 28.84 18.00
CA GLU A 232 32.15 29.67 19.08
C GLU A 232 31.49 29.49 20.44
N GLU A 233 31.13 28.26 20.85
CA GLU A 233 31.00 27.90 22.28
C GLU A 233 31.04 26.37 22.49
N PRO A 234 31.59 25.86 23.65
CA PRO A 234 32.25 24.56 23.69
C PRO A 234 31.41 23.41 24.28
N GLU A 235 31.80 22.25 23.80
CA GLU A 235 31.72 20.88 24.37
C GLU A 235 30.50 20.44 25.22
N ALA A 236 29.78 19.45 24.69
CA ALA A 236 29.50 18.17 25.37
C ALA A 236 28.78 17.15 24.49
N GLU A 237 29.40 16.02 24.34
CA GLU A 237 28.94 14.64 24.13
C GLU A 237 28.30 14.20 22.80
N GLU A 238 28.99 13.21 22.26
CA GLU A 238 28.76 12.41 21.05
C GLU A 238 27.45 11.64 21.06
N VAL A 239 26.76 11.60 19.91
CA VAL A 239 26.07 10.39 19.40
C VAL A 239 26.23 10.37 17.89
N GLU A 240 26.71 9.26 17.36
CA GLU A 240 26.98 8.98 15.95
C GLU A 240 25.73 9.00 15.10
N GLU A 241 25.78 9.69 13.98
CA GLU A 241 24.78 9.61 12.91
C GLU A 241 25.48 9.23 11.60
N THR A 242 25.14 8.03 11.12
CA THR A 242 25.62 7.49 9.85
C THR A 242 24.83 8.08 8.69
N THR A 243 25.55 8.64 7.73
CA THR A 243 25.04 9.17 6.47
C THR A 243 24.84 8.07 5.44
N GLU A 244 23.68 8.00 4.80
CA GLU A 244 23.50 7.27 3.55
C GLU A 244 23.01 8.16 2.42
N ASN A 245 23.68 8.00 1.29
CA ASN A 245 23.39 8.64 0.02
C ASN A 245 22.18 8.02 -0.66
N ASN A 246 21.31 8.85 -1.25
CA ASN A 246 20.20 8.41 -2.08
C ASN A 246 20.33 8.98 -3.49
N GLU A 247 20.42 8.11 -4.47
CA GLU A 247 20.07 8.36 -5.86
C GLU A 247 18.60 7.99 -6.14
N PRO A 248 17.91 8.67 -7.08
CA PRO A 248 16.47 8.54 -7.24
C PRO A 248 16.10 7.53 -8.35
N GLU A 249 15.61 6.36 -7.99
CA GLU A 249 14.91 5.49 -8.93
C GLU A 249 13.57 4.98 -8.39
N VAL A 250 12.52 5.26 -9.18
CA VAL A 250 11.21 4.59 -9.26
C VAL A 250 10.59 4.09 -7.96
N GLN A 251 10.21 4.98 -7.06
CA GLN A 251 9.57 4.62 -5.76
C GLN A 251 8.04 4.48 -5.80
N VAL A 252 7.37 4.60 -6.95
CA VAL A 252 5.90 4.62 -7.02
C VAL A 252 5.27 3.24 -6.72
N SER A 253 6.02 2.15 -6.88
CA SER A 253 5.53 0.77 -6.70
C SER A 253 5.62 0.25 -5.27
N MET A 254 6.69 0.57 -4.54
CA MET A 254 7.00 -0.03 -3.24
C MET A 254 6.15 0.50 -2.08
N GLU A 255 5.88 1.80 -2.01
CA GLU A 255 5.04 2.36 -0.94
C GLU A 255 3.59 1.86 -1.00
N GLY A 256 3.03 1.73 -2.20
CA GLY A 256 1.69 1.16 -2.39
C GLY A 256 1.61 -0.32 -1.99
N ILE A 257 2.67 -1.08 -2.23
CA ILE A 257 2.78 -2.49 -1.81
C ILE A 257 2.98 -2.58 -0.30
N GLN A 258 3.83 -1.73 0.28
CA GLN A 258 4.07 -1.68 1.73
C GLN A 258 2.81 -1.32 2.52
N GLU A 259 2.04 -0.34 2.05
CA GLU A 259 0.76 0.05 2.67
C GLU A 259 -0.25 -1.10 2.59
N LYS A 260 -0.30 -1.81 1.46
CA LYS A 260 -1.18 -2.97 1.26
C LYS A 260 -0.74 -4.18 2.07
N ILE A 261 0.56 -4.47 2.16
CA ILE A 261 1.08 -5.54 3.03
C ILE A 261 0.79 -5.21 4.49
N SER A 262 1.04 -3.98 4.93
CA SER A 262 0.73 -3.53 6.30
C SER A 262 -0.77 -3.52 6.59
N LYS A 263 -1.62 -3.26 5.59
CA LYS A 263 -3.07 -3.34 5.71
C LYS A 263 -3.54 -4.78 5.66
N GLY A 264 -3.04 -5.61 4.73
CA GLY A 264 -3.32 -7.04 4.66
C GLY A 264 -2.89 -7.77 5.93
N ILE A 265 -1.72 -7.45 6.47
CA ILE A 265 -1.26 -7.99 7.77
C ILE A 265 -2.16 -7.47 8.90
N ARG A 266 -2.56 -6.20 8.94
CA ARG A 266 -3.50 -5.66 9.94
C ARG A 266 -4.89 -6.25 9.82
N ASP A 267 -5.43 -6.39 8.61
CA ASP A 267 -6.77 -6.95 8.39
C ASP A 267 -6.80 -8.46 8.72
N VAL A 268 -5.68 -9.15 8.56
CA VAL A 268 -5.50 -10.57 8.91
C VAL A 268 -5.13 -10.76 10.40
N PHE A 269 -4.41 -9.81 11.02
CA PHE A 269 -3.90 -9.92 12.41
C PHE A 269 -4.50 -8.89 13.38
N GLY A 270 -5.19 -7.85 12.91
CA GLY A 270 -5.55 -6.66 13.71
C GLY A 270 -6.94 -6.68 14.34
N GLY A 271 -7.73 -7.75 14.20
CA GLY A 271 -9.11 -7.83 14.64
C GLY A 271 -9.37 -8.59 15.94
N LYS A 272 -8.33 -9.01 16.69
CA LYS A 272 -8.51 -9.94 17.81
C LYS A 272 -8.00 -9.42 19.15
N THR A 273 -8.79 -9.68 20.22
CA THR A 273 -8.49 -9.38 21.61
C THR A 273 -7.30 -10.19 22.14
N GLN A 274 -6.83 -9.87 23.34
CA GLN A 274 -5.64 -10.47 23.96
C GLN A 274 -5.78 -12.00 24.16
N GLU A 275 -7.00 -12.49 24.39
CA GLU A 275 -7.33 -13.93 24.52
C GLU A 275 -7.12 -14.69 23.20
N GLU A 276 -7.45 -14.08 22.06
CA GLU A 276 -7.22 -14.69 20.74
C GLU A 276 -5.74 -14.73 20.29
N LYS A 277 -4.86 -13.95 20.97
CA LYS A 277 -3.40 -14.03 20.73
C LYS A 277 -2.78 -15.22 21.45
N GLU A 278 -3.32 -15.61 22.60
CA GLU A 278 -2.88 -16.80 23.35
C GLU A 278 -3.33 -18.10 22.64
N GLU A 279 -4.56 -18.14 22.16
CA GLU A 279 -5.09 -19.24 21.32
C GLU A 279 -4.26 -19.42 20.04
N PHE A 280 -3.78 -18.30 19.44
CA PHE A 280 -2.92 -18.34 18.26
C PHE A 280 -1.55 -18.97 18.54
N SER A 281 -0.99 -18.76 19.73
CA SER A 281 0.28 -19.40 20.14
C SER A 281 0.12 -20.90 20.39
N GLU A 282 -1.05 -21.33 20.87
CA GLU A 282 -1.37 -22.74 21.11
C GLU A 282 -1.76 -23.47 19.81
N GLU A 283 -2.58 -22.90 18.94
CA GLU A 283 -2.92 -23.50 17.63
C GLU A 283 -1.71 -23.65 16.71
N SER A 284 -0.73 -22.74 16.77
CA SER A 284 0.52 -22.92 16.03
C SER A 284 1.39 -24.05 16.58
N MET A 285 1.20 -24.43 17.85
CA MET A 285 1.82 -25.63 18.46
C MET A 285 1.04 -26.91 18.13
N ASP A 286 -0.30 -26.88 18.09
CA ASP A 286 -1.13 -28.08 17.85
C ASP A 286 -1.17 -28.50 16.37
N MET A 287 -0.93 -27.59 15.42
CA MET A 287 -0.88 -27.93 13.98
C MET A 287 0.42 -28.62 13.54
N VAL A 288 1.30 -28.89 14.46
CA VAL A 288 2.54 -29.65 14.23
C VAL A 288 2.45 -31.07 14.80
N ASN A 289 1.33 -31.48 15.39
CA ASN A 289 1.06 -32.87 15.82
C ASN A 289 0.31 -33.67 14.77
#